data_9aee4cc0baf2034a32bee8b1b56ba928
#
_entry.id   9aee4cc0baf2034a32bee8b1b56ba928
#
_cell.length_a   1.000
_cell.length_b   1.000
_cell.length_c   1.000
_cell.angle_alpha   90.00
_cell.angle_beta   90.00
_cell.angle_gamma   90.00
#
_symmetry.space_group_name_H-M   'P 1'
#
loop_
_entity.id
_entity.type
_entity.pdbx_description
1 polymer ?
#
loop_
_entity_poly.entity_id
_entity_poly.type
_entity_poly.pdbx_seq_one_letter_code
_entity_poly.pdbx_strand_id
1 'polypeptide(L)'
;MSTLGSTAVIFDLDGTLVDSEPNYFEASRELLAAHGAPGYTWRDNTRYVGISTWETLGLWQKKYAIEAPRAGLVDELNRRYLERARASTPVFPEMRKFVELLAAEGAPMAVASGSSREAIEVVLGGTGLDAFVRTMVSAEEVDRGKPAPDVFLEAARRLGVAPADCVVLEDAAPGAAAAHAAGMRCVAIPYVADQADDPAFATAGLLVRGGQREFAAREAYDWIVASG
;
A
#
# COMPACT_ATOMS: atom_id res chain seq x y z
N MET A 1 -5.91 -27.62 12.45
CA MET A 1 -6.49 -26.31 12.84
C MET A 1 -5.42 -25.28 12.47
N SER A 2 -5.82 -24.14 11.87
CA SER A 2 -4.88 -23.07 11.53
C SER A 2 -4.17 -22.56 12.78
N THR A 3 -2.86 -22.35 12.71
CA THR A 3 -2.07 -21.79 13.82
C THR A 3 -2.34 -20.28 14.01
N LEU A 4 -2.96 -19.64 13.00
CA LEU A 4 -3.35 -18.22 13.02
C LEU A 4 -4.70 -17.96 13.74
N GLY A 5 -5.47 -19.01 14.08
CA GLY A 5 -6.79 -18.86 14.70
C GLY A 5 -7.76 -18.07 13.80
N SER A 6 -8.33 -16.98 14.32
CA SER A 6 -9.23 -16.06 13.58
C SER A 6 -8.50 -14.84 12.98
N THR A 7 -7.17 -14.78 13.04
CA THR A 7 -6.41 -13.62 12.60
C THR A 7 -6.55 -13.42 11.09
N ALA A 8 -6.95 -12.21 10.69
CA ALA A 8 -6.96 -11.75 9.30
C ALA A 8 -5.73 -10.91 9.00
N VAL A 9 -5.27 -10.97 7.75
CA VAL A 9 -4.14 -10.14 7.28
C VAL A 9 -4.62 -9.19 6.19
N ILE A 10 -4.38 -7.90 6.39
CA ILE A 10 -4.75 -6.85 5.46
C ILE A 10 -3.47 -6.22 4.93
N PHE A 11 -3.32 -6.25 3.61
CA PHE A 11 -2.14 -5.70 2.94
C PHE A 11 -2.44 -4.32 2.37
N ASP A 12 -1.54 -3.38 2.57
CA ASP A 12 -1.41 -2.34 1.57
C ASP A 12 -0.90 -2.94 0.26
N LEU A 13 -1.08 -2.24 -0.85
CA LEU A 13 -0.71 -2.72 -2.18
C LEU A 13 0.65 -2.21 -2.62
N ASP A 14 0.73 -0.88 -2.76
CA ASP A 14 1.80 -0.15 -3.44
C ASP A 14 3.01 0.02 -2.51
N GLY A 15 4.18 -0.54 -2.87
CA GLY A 15 5.35 -0.57 -1.97
C GLY A 15 5.31 -1.68 -0.92
N THR A 16 4.16 -2.31 -0.69
CA THR A 16 3.97 -3.40 0.28
C THR A 16 3.89 -4.77 -0.40
N LEU A 17 2.82 -5.08 -1.13
CA LEU A 17 2.69 -6.33 -1.89
C LEU A 17 3.53 -6.33 -3.15
N VAL A 18 3.57 -5.19 -3.83
CA VAL A 18 4.19 -5.02 -5.14
C VAL A 18 5.11 -3.80 -5.17
N ASP A 19 6.15 -3.89 -5.99
CA ASP A 19 7.04 -2.76 -6.28
C ASP A 19 6.45 -1.91 -7.43
N SER A 20 5.43 -1.13 -7.09
CA SER A 20 4.73 -0.24 -8.03
C SER A 20 5.28 1.18 -8.07
N GLU A 21 6.13 1.57 -7.12
CA GLU A 21 6.70 2.91 -7.02
C GLU A 21 7.48 3.34 -8.29
N PRO A 22 8.24 2.45 -8.97
CA PRO A 22 8.85 2.80 -10.26
C PRO A 22 7.82 3.19 -11.33
N ASN A 23 6.65 2.52 -11.35
CA ASN A 23 5.57 2.83 -12.29
C ASN A 23 4.94 4.19 -11.98
N TYR A 24 4.70 4.49 -10.70
CA TYR A 24 4.23 5.81 -10.26
C TYR A 24 5.23 6.91 -10.56
N PHE A 25 6.51 6.67 -10.31
CA PHE A 25 7.57 7.63 -10.63
C PHE A 25 7.58 8.01 -12.11
N GLU A 26 7.57 7.02 -13.01
CA GLU A 26 7.62 7.29 -14.44
C GLU A 26 6.33 7.97 -14.92
N ALA A 27 5.16 7.56 -14.44
CA ALA A 27 3.89 8.21 -14.75
C ALA A 27 3.90 9.68 -14.28
N SER A 28 4.41 9.93 -13.07
CA SER A 28 4.54 11.26 -12.47
C SER A 28 5.52 12.14 -13.26
N ARG A 29 6.66 11.59 -13.64
CA ARG A 29 7.68 12.29 -14.42
C ARG A 29 7.14 12.74 -15.76
N GLU A 30 6.39 11.88 -16.44
CA GLU A 30 5.77 12.21 -17.72
C GLU A 30 4.65 13.24 -17.59
N LEU A 31 3.80 13.10 -16.57
CA LEU A 31 2.74 14.07 -16.28
C LEU A 31 3.34 15.45 -16.01
N LEU A 32 4.31 15.54 -15.12
CA LEU A 32 4.95 16.81 -14.77
C LEU A 32 5.65 17.44 -15.98
N ALA A 33 6.33 16.64 -16.80
CA ALA A 33 6.96 17.13 -18.03
C ALA A 33 5.93 17.70 -19.02
N ALA A 34 4.77 17.04 -19.18
CA ALA A 34 3.67 17.50 -20.05
C ALA A 34 3.06 18.83 -19.56
N HIS A 35 3.14 19.09 -18.25
CA HIS A 35 2.65 20.32 -17.62
C HIS A 35 3.76 21.35 -17.32
N GLY A 36 4.88 21.29 -18.04
CA GLY A 36 5.93 22.32 -18.00
C GLY A 36 6.92 22.19 -16.82
N ALA A 37 6.90 21.10 -16.10
CA ALA A 37 7.79 20.82 -14.97
C ALA A 37 8.72 19.60 -15.24
N PRO A 38 9.64 19.68 -16.23
CA PRO A 38 10.60 18.62 -16.51
C PRO A 38 11.64 18.51 -15.37
N GLY A 39 12.30 17.35 -15.26
CA GLY A 39 13.40 17.16 -14.32
C GLY A 39 12.99 16.60 -12.98
N TYR A 40 11.78 16.06 -12.85
CA TYR A 40 11.35 15.28 -11.69
C TYR A 40 12.22 14.03 -11.52
N THR A 41 12.80 13.87 -10.34
CA THR A 41 13.77 12.81 -10.03
C THR A 41 13.18 11.77 -9.08
N TRP A 42 13.80 10.58 -9.01
CA TRP A 42 13.47 9.58 -8.02
C TRP A 42 13.50 10.11 -6.58
N ARG A 43 14.52 10.92 -6.26
CA ARG A 43 14.63 11.58 -4.95
C ARG A 43 13.47 12.53 -4.66
N ASP A 44 12.88 13.15 -5.70
CA ASP A 44 11.68 13.96 -5.52
C ASP A 44 10.47 13.06 -5.23
N ASN A 45 10.36 11.92 -5.93
CA ASN A 45 9.27 10.96 -5.76
C ASN A 45 9.21 10.39 -4.34
N THR A 46 10.35 10.01 -3.78
CA THR A 46 10.40 9.39 -2.43
C THR A 46 9.81 10.27 -1.32
N ARG A 47 9.64 11.56 -1.55
CA ARG A 47 8.99 12.49 -0.60
C ARG A 47 7.48 12.38 -0.60
N TYR A 48 6.91 11.74 -1.60
CA TYR A 48 5.46 11.62 -1.80
C TYR A 48 4.96 10.17 -1.63
N VAL A 49 5.86 9.23 -1.35
CA VAL A 49 5.49 7.84 -1.03
C VAL A 49 4.53 7.82 0.16
N GLY A 50 3.42 7.11 0.02
CA GLY A 50 2.37 7.00 1.02
C GLY A 50 1.42 8.21 1.12
N ILE A 51 1.65 9.29 0.36
CA ILE A 51 0.71 10.41 0.26
C ILE A 51 -0.29 10.11 -0.86
N SER A 52 -1.56 10.41 -0.62
CA SER A 52 -2.60 10.16 -1.64
C SER A 52 -2.31 10.93 -2.94
N THR A 53 -2.70 10.34 -4.07
CA THR A 53 -2.56 10.97 -5.40
C THR A 53 -3.17 12.38 -5.42
N TRP A 54 -4.35 12.55 -4.80
CA TRP A 54 -5.03 13.85 -4.73
C TRP A 54 -4.21 14.91 -4.00
N GLU A 55 -3.62 14.56 -2.86
CA GLU A 55 -2.79 15.48 -2.07
C GLU A 55 -1.48 15.78 -2.77
N THR A 56 -0.82 14.76 -3.30
CA THR A 56 0.44 14.88 -4.07
C THR A 56 0.25 15.85 -5.23
N LEU A 57 -0.80 15.69 -6.02
CA LEU A 57 -1.10 16.59 -7.13
C LEU A 57 -1.39 18.02 -6.66
N GLY A 58 -2.06 18.18 -5.50
CA GLY A 58 -2.24 19.51 -4.90
C GLY A 58 -0.95 20.19 -4.48
N LEU A 59 0.02 19.41 -3.99
CA LEU A 59 1.36 19.93 -3.68
C LEU A 59 2.13 20.29 -4.96
N TRP A 60 2.03 19.46 -6.00
CA TRP A 60 2.67 19.73 -7.30
C TRP A 60 2.07 20.95 -8.01
N GLN A 61 0.73 21.14 -7.97
CA GLN A 61 0.10 22.34 -8.50
C GLN A 61 0.71 23.62 -7.90
N LYS A 62 0.89 23.62 -6.57
CA LYS A 62 1.53 24.75 -5.88
C LYS A 62 3.02 24.88 -6.21
N LYS A 63 3.77 23.77 -6.19
CA LYS A 63 5.22 23.77 -6.39
C LYS A 63 5.62 24.15 -7.80
N TYR A 64 4.87 23.68 -8.80
CA TYR A 64 5.21 23.81 -10.22
C TYR A 64 4.27 24.79 -10.97
N ALA A 65 3.39 25.50 -10.25
CA ALA A 65 2.41 26.42 -10.81
C ALA A 65 1.54 25.79 -11.93
N ILE A 66 1.07 24.54 -11.72
CA ILE A 66 0.23 23.84 -12.70
C ILE A 66 -1.22 24.35 -12.54
N GLU A 67 -1.77 24.96 -13.59
CA GLU A 67 -3.12 25.56 -13.58
C GLU A 67 -4.23 24.55 -13.96
N ALA A 68 -3.88 23.36 -14.49
CA ALA A 68 -4.85 22.34 -14.87
C ALA A 68 -5.71 21.90 -13.68
N PRO A 69 -7.01 21.60 -13.87
CA PRO A 69 -7.88 21.10 -12.81
C PRO A 69 -7.35 19.82 -12.20
N ARG A 70 -7.32 19.74 -10.85
CA ARG A 70 -6.75 18.59 -10.15
C ARG A 70 -7.40 17.25 -10.53
N ALA A 71 -8.71 17.21 -10.70
CA ALA A 71 -9.42 16.00 -11.13
C ALA A 71 -8.88 15.47 -12.47
N GLY A 72 -8.67 16.36 -13.46
CA GLY A 72 -8.08 15.96 -14.74
C GLY A 72 -6.64 15.47 -14.62
N LEU A 73 -5.85 16.02 -13.68
CA LEU A 73 -4.50 15.53 -13.39
C LEU A 73 -4.53 14.14 -12.72
N VAL A 74 -5.51 13.87 -11.86
CA VAL A 74 -5.71 12.53 -11.27
C VAL A 74 -6.02 11.52 -12.37
N ASP A 75 -6.96 11.82 -13.25
CA ASP A 75 -7.33 10.94 -14.36
C ASP A 75 -6.13 10.69 -15.30
N GLU A 76 -5.36 11.72 -15.60
CA GLU A 76 -4.17 11.61 -16.44
C GLU A 76 -3.08 10.76 -15.76
N LEU A 77 -2.81 10.97 -14.48
CA LEU A 77 -1.82 10.18 -13.74
C LEU A 77 -2.24 8.72 -13.64
N ASN A 78 -3.51 8.45 -13.30
CA ASN A 78 -4.05 7.09 -13.25
C ASN A 78 -3.92 6.37 -14.59
N ARG A 79 -4.27 7.02 -15.69
CA ARG A 79 -4.15 6.43 -17.04
C ARG A 79 -2.70 6.04 -17.33
N ARG A 80 -1.73 6.94 -17.08
CA ARG A 80 -0.29 6.69 -17.30
C ARG A 80 0.22 5.56 -16.40
N TYR A 81 -0.21 5.54 -15.13
CA TYR A 81 0.13 4.48 -14.21
C TYR A 81 -0.42 3.12 -14.68
N LEU A 82 -1.71 3.05 -15.05
CA LEU A 82 -2.35 1.82 -15.51
C LEU A 82 -1.73 1.22 -16.76
N GLU A 83 -1.30 2.06 -17.72
CA GLU A 83 -0.55 1.61 -18.89
C GLU A 83 0.72 0.84 -18.51
N ARG A 84 1.45 1.34 -17.48
CA ARG A 84 2.67 0.71 -16.96
C ARG A 84 2.37 -0.51 -16.11
N ALA A 85 1.40 -0.40 -15.23
CA ALA A 85 1.00 -1.48 -14.33
C ALA A 85 0.53 -2.72 -15.12
N ARG A 86 -0.19 -2.53 -16.24
CA ARG A 86 -0.56 -3.61 -17.15
C ARG A 86 0.64 -4.25 -17.86
N ALA A 87 1.69 -3.48 -18.12
CA ALA A 87 2.90 -4.00 -18.74
C ALA A 87 3.72 -4.84 -17.77
N SER A 88 3.95 -4.35 -16.55
CA SER A 88 4.68 -5.06 -15.50
C SER A 88 4.55 -4.35 -14.15
N THR A 89 4.23 -5.13 -13.12
CA THR A 89 4.34 -4.70 -11.72
C THR A 89 4.93 -5.87 -10.91
N PRO A 90 6.20 -5.80 -10.49
CA PRO A 90 6.84 -6.90 -9.77
C PRO A 90 6.20 -7.11 -8.38
N VAL A 91 5.97 -8.36 -8.02
CA VAL A 91 5.66 -8.74 -6.62
C VAL A 91 6.96 -8.90 -5.87
N PHE A 92 7.06 -8.39 -4.65
CA PHE A 92 8.21 -8.67 -3.80
C PHE A 92 8.29 -10.17 -3.49
N PRO A 93 9.44 -10.83 -3.73
CA PRO A 93 9.52 -12.29 -3.65
C PRO A 93 9.14 -12.86 -2.29
N GLU A 94 9.59 -12.24 -1.20
CA GLU A 94 9.25 -12.70 0.16
C GLU A 94 7.78 -12.42 0.50
N MET A 95 7.19 -11.35 -0.04
CA MET A 95 5.78 -11.06 0.15
C MET A 95 4.89 -12.08 -0.58
N ARG A 96 5.29 -12.52 -1.79
CA ARG A 96 4.60 -13.63 -2.47
C ARG A 96 4.62 -14.90 -1.63
N LYS A 97 5.78 -15.29 -1.10
CA LYS A 97 5.89 -16.45 -0.20
C LYS A 97 5.00 -16.31 1.03
N PHE A 98 4.91 -15.09 1.57
CA PHE A 98 4.08 -14.81 2.73
C PHE A 98 2.59 -14.97 2.42
N VAL A 99 2.11 -14.43 1.30
CA VAL A 99 0.72 -14.61 0.84
C VAL A 99 0.40 -16.09 0.62
N GLU A 100 1.31 -16.83 -0.02
CA GLU A 100 1.15 -18.28 -0.26
C GLU A 100 1.11 -19.07 1.06
N LEU A 101 1.94 -18.70 2.05
CA LEU A 101 1.95 -19.31 3.37
C LEU A 101 0.63 -19.06 4.10
N LEU A 102 0.13 -17.83 4.10
CA LEU A 102 -1.16 -17.47 4.69
C LEU A 102 -2.33 -18.18 4.01
N ALA A 103 -2.29 -18.28 2.68
CA ALA A 103 -3.30 -19.03 1.91
C ALA A 103 -3.34 -20.51 2.26
N ALA A 104 -2.17 -21.15 2.43
CA ALA A 104 -2.06 -22.55 2.85
C ALA A 104 -2.67 -22.79 4.24
N GLU A 105 -2.62 -21.81 5.13
CA GLU A 105 -3.26 -21.84 6.46
C GLU A 105 -4.75 -21.46 6.42
N GLY A 106 -5.28 -21.01 5.28
CA GLY A 106 -6.66 -20.57 5.14
C GLY A 106 -6.94 -19.23 5.82
N ALA A 107 -5.93 -18.39 6.04
CA ALA A 107 -6.09 -17.10 6.68
C ALA A 107 -6.97 -16.14 5.82
N PRO A 108 -7.93 -15.41 6.41
CA PRO A 108 -8.64 -14.36 5.70
C PRO A 108 -7.68 -13.25 5.29
N MET A 109 -7.70 -12.87 4.00
CA MET A 109 -6.82 -11.84 3.46
C MET A 109 -7.58 -10.77 2.69
N ALA A 110 -7.14 -9.53 2.80
CA ALA A 110 -7.64 -8.39 2.00
C ALA A 110 -6.50 -7.48 1.56
N VAL A 111 -6.75 -6.75 0.47
CA VAL A 111 -5.98 -5.56 0.09
C VAL A 111 -6.77 -4.32 0.48
N ALA A 112 -6.08 -3.32 1.07
CA ALA A 112 -6.64 -2.02 1.41
C ALA A 112 -5.66 -0.91 1.01
N SER A 113 -5.91 -0.26 -0.13
CA SER A 113 -4.96 0.64 -0.79
C SER A 113 -5.52 2.05 -0.98
N GLY A 114 -4.59 3.02 -1.01
CA GLY A 114 -4.86 4.40 -1.45
C GLY A 114 -5.12 4.55 -2.95
N SER A 115 -4.89 3.49 -3.73
CA SER A 115 -5.05 3.46 -5.18
C SER A 115 -6.51 3.31 -5.62
N SER A 116 -6.79 3.67 -6.87
CA SER A 116 -8.11 3.47 -7.47
C SER A 116 -8.49 1.99 -7.52
N ARG A 117 -9.78 1.71 -7.54
CA ARG A 117 -10.29 0.34 -7.66
C ARG A 117 -9.73 -0.38 -8.89
N GLU A 118 -9.70 0.30 -10.04
CA GLU A 118 -9.15 -0.24 -11.29
C GLU A 118 -7.66 -0.59 -11.15
N ALA A 119 -6.87 0.26 -10.47
CA ALA A 119 -5.45 0.01 -10.24
C ALA A 119 -5.23 -1.26 -9.42
N ILE A 120 -5.99 -1.45 -8.32
CA ILE A 120 -5.92 -2.65 -7.50
C ILE A 120 -6.23 -3.91 -8.34
N GLU A 121 -7.31 -3.89 -9.12
CA GLU A 121 -7.74 -5.02 -9.95
C GLU A 121 -6.70 -5.36 -11.03
N VAL A 122 -6.15 -4.35 -11.70
CA VAL A 122 -5.10 -4.53 -12.72
C VAL A 122 -3.85 -5.15 -12.13
N VAL A 123 -3.40 -4.66 -10.97
CA VAL A 123 -2.19 -5.15 -10.31
C VAL A 123 -2.39 -6.57 -9.78
N LEU A 124 -3.47 -6.84 -9.07
CA LEU A 124 -3.73 -8.18 -8.53
C LEU A 124 -3.90 -9.21 -9.64
N GLY A 125 -4.68 -8.90 -10.69
CA GLY A 125 -4.87 -9.80 -11.83
C GLY A 125 -3.59 -10.02 -12.63
N GLY A 126 -2.82 -8.94 -12.89
CA GLY A 126 -1.55 -9.02 -13.63
C GLY A 126 -0.46 -9.79 -12.92
N THR A 127 -0.50 -9.84 -11.59
CA THR A 127 0.45 -10.56 -10.75
C THR A 127 -0.02 -11.96 -10.33
N GLY A 128 -1.30 -12.31 -10.57
CA GLY A 128 -1.93 -13.54 -10.11
C GLY A 128 -2.18 -13.60 -8.59
N LEU A 129 -2.09 -12.46 -7.90
CA LEU A 129 -2.40 -12.37 -6.46
C LEU A 129 -3.91 -12.44 -6.19
N ASP A 130 -4.75 -12.15 -7.18
CA ASP A 130 -6.21 -12.28 -7.13
C ASP A 130 -6.68 -13.73 -6.86
N ALA A 131 -5.84 -14.72 -7.17
CA ALA A 131 -6.09 -16.11 -6.81
C ALA A 131 -6.10 -16.34 -5.29
N PHE A 132 -5.37 -15.54 -4.53
CA PHE A 132 -5.20 -15.63 -3.08
C PHE A 132 -6.02 -14.58 -2.32
N VAL A 133 -6.02 -13.33 -2.81
CA VAL A 133 -6.65 -12.19 -2.13
C VAL A 133 -7.83 -11.69 -2.96
N ARG A 134 -9.06 -12.03 -2.51
CA ARG A 134 -10.30 -11.70 -3.22
C ARG A 134 -11.02 -10.48 -2.65
N THR A 135 -10.74 -10.14 -1.40
CA THR A 135 -11.29 -8.94 -0.76
C THR A 135 -10.36 -7.77 -1.00
N MET A 136 -10.88 -6.69 -1.58
CA MET A 136 -10.11 -5.48 -1.84
C MET A 136 -10.96 -4.25 -1.51
N VAL A 137 -10.29 -3.22 -0.98
CA VAL A 137 -10.87 -1.92 -0.64
C VAL A 137 -9.97 -0.84 -1.23
N SER A 138 -10.56 0.04 -2.03
CA SER A 138 -9.94 1.25 -2.55
C SER A 138 -10.25 2.45 -1.66
N ALA A 139 -9.35 3.43 -1.61
CA ALA A 139 -9.64 4.71 -0.98
C ALA A 139 -10.83 5.46 -1.63
N GLU A 140 -11.23 5.10 -2.86
CA GLU A 140 -12.42 5.63 -3.53
C GLU A 140 -13.74 5.14 -2.91
N GLU A 141 -13.68 4.07 -2.10
CA GLU A 141 -14.86 3.42 -1.50
C GLU A 141 -15.10 3.84 -0.04
N VAL A 142 -14.29 4.78 0.48
CA VAL A 142 -14.37 5.25 1.87
C VAL A 142 -14.36 6.78 1.93
N ASP A 143 -14.86 7.33 3.03
CA ASP A 143 -14.97 8.79 3.17
C ASP A 143 -13.60 9.47 3.31
N ARG A 144 -12.66 8.82 3.99
CA ARG A 144 -11.34 9.36 4.29
C ARG A 144 -10.25 8.33 4.01
N GLY A 145 -9.25 8.75 3.23
CA GLY A 145 -8.03 7.95 3.00
C GLY A 145 -7.07 7.96 4.21
N LYS A 146 -6.02 7.14 4.14
CA LYS A 146 -4.90 7.11 5.10
C LYS A 146 -4.36 8.54 5.31
N PRO A 147 -4.10 9.00 6.54
CA PRO A 147 -3.97 8.24 7.78
C PRO A 147 -5.27 7.94 8.54
N ALA A 148 -6.47 8.25 7.99
CA ALA A 148 -7.71 7.80 8.60
C ALA A 148 -7.85 6.28 8.51
N PRO A 149 -8.50 5.62 9.49
CA PRO A 149 -8.56 4.16 9.57
C PRO A 149 -9.57 3.53 8.60
N ASP A 150 -10.33 4.33 7.88
CA ASP A 150 -11.57 3.94 7.19
C ASP A 150 -11.36 2.76 6.22
N VAL A 151 -10.27 2.76 5.44
CA VAL A 151 -9.97 1.70 4.46
C VAL A 151 -9.68 0.35 5.15
N PHE A 152 -8.98 0.37 6.28
CA PHE A 152 -8.68 -0.85 7.03
C PHE A 152 -9.90 -1.36 7.80
N LEU A 153 -10.69 -0.47 8.38
CA LEU A 153 -11.96 -0.85 9.03
C LEU A 153 -12.95 -1.46 8.03
N GLU A 154 -13.04 -0.91 6.83
CA GLU A 154 -13.87 -1.49 5.76
C GLU A 154 -13.36 -2.86 5.31
N ALA A 155 -12.04 -3.05 5.21
CA ALA A 155 -11.45 -4.35 4.90
C ALA A 155 -11.78 -5.39 5.98
N ALA A 156 -11.63 -5.07 7.25
CA ALA A 156 -11.99 -5.93 8.37
C ALA A 156 -13.48 -6.29 8.34
N ARG A 157 -14.36 -5.29 8.07
CA ARG A 157 -15.80 -5.50 7.93
C ARG A 157 -16.14 -6.47 6.79
N ARG A 158 -15.48 -6.33 5.63
CA ARG A 158 -15.69 -7.24 4.48
C ARG A 158 -15.19 -8.66 4.75
N LEU A 159 -14.15 -8.80 5.56
CA LEU A 159 -13.65 -10.11 6.00
C LEU A 159 -14.50 -10.72 7.12
N GLY A 160 -15.33 -9.93 7.79
CA GLY A 160 -16.12 -10.39 8.95
C GLY A 160 -15.27 -10.63 10.20
N VAL A 161 -14.12 -9.93 10.33
CA VAL A 161 -13.16 -10.09 11.42
C VAL A 161 -13.10 -8.80 12.25
N ALA A 162 -12.98 -8.93 13.57
CA ALA A 162 -12.84 -7.75 14.44
C ALA A 162 -11.52 -7.04 14.18
N PRO A 163 -11.45 -5.68 14.21
CA PRO A 163 -10.20 -4.96 13.99
C PRO A 163 -9.04 -5.42 14.89
N ALA A 164 -9.30 -5.76 16.14
CA ALA A 164 -8.28 -6.26 17.07
C ALA A 164 -7.65 -7.60 16.65
N ASP A 165 -8.36 -8.39 15.83
CA ASP A 165 -7.89 -9.66 15.28
C ASP A 165 -7.26 -9.50 13.89
N CYS A 166 -7.07 -8.26 13.42
CA CYS A 166 -6.42 -7.97 12.15
C CYS A 166 -4.97 -7.56 12.32
N VAL A 167 -4.15 -7.95 11.35
CA VAL A 167 -2.77 -7.49 11.19
C VAL A 167 -2.66 -6.78 9.83
N VAL A 168 -2.16 -5.56 9.85
CA VAL A 168 -1.90 -4.77 8.65
C VAL A 168 -0.43 -4.88 8.27
N LEU A 169 -0.13 -5.09 6.99
CA LEU A 169 1.21 -4.89 6.43
C LEU A 169 1.23 -3.57 5.67
N GLU A 170 2.21 -2.73 5.96
CA GLU A 170 2.31 -1.35 5.45
C GLU A 170 3.75 -0.88 5.28
N ASP A 171 3.97 -0.04 4.27
CA ASP A 171 5.31 0.50 3.97
C ASP A 171 5.45 2.00 4.22
N ALA A 172 4.34 2.69 4.47
CA ALA A 172 4.31 4.15 4.57
C ALA A 172 3.76 4.64 5.91
N ALA A 173 4.30 5.76 6.39
CA ALA A 173 3.91 6.36 7.67
C ALA A 173 2.40 6.66 7.79
N PRO A 174 1.69 7.20 6.76
CA PRO A 174 0.24 7.39 6.83
C PRO A 174 -0.54 6.10 7.02
N GLY A 175 -0.09 5.00 6.41
CA GLY A 175 -0.76 3.71 6.56
C GLY A 175 -0.50 3.06 7.91
N ALA A 176 0.71 3.13 8.45
CA ALA A 176 0.99 2.70 9.82
C ALA A 176 0.14 3.45 10.85
N ALA A 177 0.00 4.78 10.67
CA ALA A 177 -0.90 5.59 11.50
C ALA A 177 -2.37 5.17 11.36
N ALA A 178 -2.82 4.85 10.14
CA ALA A 178 -4.18 4.37 9.89
C ALA A 178 -4.45 3.00 10.56
N ALA A 179 -3.50 2.07 10.50
CA ALA A 179 -3.58 0.77 11.17
C ALA A 179 -3.70 0.93 12.69
N HIS A 180 -2.87 1.81 13.28
CA HIS A 180 -2.95 2.14 14.70
C HIS A 180 -4.31 2.76 15.06
N ALA A 181 -4.78 3.73 14.27
CA ALA A 181 -6.08 4.36 14.48
C ALA A 181 -7.26 3.40 14.33
N ALA A 182 -7.10 2.33 13.52
CA ALA A 182 -8.07 1.25 13.39
C ALA A 182 -8.07 0.26 14.57
N GLY A 183 -7.10 0.37 15.50
CA GLY A 183 -6.92 -0.60 16.58
C GLY A 183 -6.36 -1.94 16.11
N MET A 184 -5.66 -1.96 14.98
CA MET A 184 -5.06 -3.15 14.38
C MET A 184 -3.58 -3.25 14.71
N ARG A 185 -3.06 -4.50 14.78
CA ARG A 185 -1.61 -4.72 14.81
C ARG A 185 -1.01 -4.34 13.46
N CYS A 186 0.24 -3.87 13.45
CA CYS A 186 0.90 -3.49 12.22
C CYS A 186 2.29 -4.13 12.11
N VAL A 187 2.60 -4.67 10.94
CA VAL A 187 3.95 -4.99 10.46
C VAL A 187 4.34 -3.88 9.50
N ALA A 188 5.25 -3.01 9.94
CA ALA A 188 5.73 -1.90 9.12
C ALA A 188 7.00 -2.31 8.36
N ILE A 189 7.01 -2.07 7.04
CA ILE A 189 8.07 -2.46 6.11
C ILE A 189 8.42 -1.22 5.26
N PRO A 190 9.07 -0.18 5.82
CA PRO A 190 9.26 1.10 5.15
C PRO A 190 9.83 0.95 3.74
N TYR A 191 9.12 1.45 2.72
CA TYR A 191 9.61 1.44 1.34
C TYR A 191 10.87 2.29 1.20
N VAL A 192 10.88 3.47 1.85
CA VAL A 192 12.03 4.34 1.96
C VAL A 192 12.71 4.06 3.30
N ALA A 193 13.77 3.26 3.30
CA ALA A 193 14.45 2.82 4.53
C ALA A 193 14.91 3.99 5.42
N ASP A 194 15.32 5.12 4.82
CA ASP A 194 15.72 6.34 5.54
C ASP A 194 14.56 6.97 6.34
N GLN A 195 13.31 6.58 6.07
CA GLN A 195 12.11 7.03 6.78
C GLN A 195 11.69 6.08 7.93
N ALA A 196 12.43 5.01 8.18
CA ALA A 196 12.10 4.03 9.24
C ALA A 196 12.05 4.64 10.67
N ASP A 197 12.59 5.84 10.85
CA ASP A 197 12.53 6.58 12.12
C ASP A 197 11.30 7.52 12.21
N ASP A 198 10.40 7.51 11.23
CA ASP A 198 9.16 8.28 11.32
C ASP A 198 8.35 7.83 12.56
N PRO A 199 7.86 8.78 13.39
CA PRO A 199 7.11 8.46 14.61
C PRO A 199 5.89 7.55 14.40
N ALA A 200 5.28 7.57 13.20
CA ALA A 200 4.15 6.71 12.90
C ALA A 200 4.51 5.21 12.93
N PHE A 201 5.75 4.86 12.56
CA PHE A 201 6.22 3.47 12.65
C PHE A 201 6.50 3.01 14.09
N ALA A 202 6.64 3.93 15.05
CA ALA A 202 6.83 3.55 16.45
C ALA A 202 5.61 2.83 17.06
N THR A 203 4.45 2.92 16.41
CA THR A 203 3.22 2.21 16.81
C THR A 203 3.12 0.80 16.23
N ALA A 204 4.01 0.42 15.30
CA ALA A 204 4.02 -0.91 14.72
C ALA A 204 4.49 -1.95 15.74
N GLY A 205 3.79 -3.08 15.77
CA GLY A 205 4.18 -4.21 16.60
C GLY A 205 5.46 -4.90 16.11
N LEU A 206 5.69 -4.86 14.76
CA LEU A 206 6.92 -5.31 14.12
C LEU A 206 7.36 -4.24 13.12
N LEU A 207 8.59 -3.77 13.23
CA LEU A 207 9.22 -2.82 12.29
C LEU A 207 10.41 -3.49 11.60
N VAL A 208 10.30 -3.70 10.28
CA VAL A 208 11.37 -4.22 9.42
C VAL A 208 12.15 -3.04 8.85
N ARG A 209 13.17 -2.56 9.57
CA ARG A 209 13.85 -1.27 9.28
C ARG A 209 14.49 -1.19 7.90
N GLY A 210 15.03 -2.29 7.39
CA GLY A 210 15.62 -2.36 6.04
C GLY A 210 14.59 -2.53 4.92
N GLY A 211 13.28 -2.44 5.24
CA GLY A 211 12.20 -2.55 4.27
C GLY A 211 12.13 -3.94 3.62
N GLN A 212 11.71 -3.97 2.37
CA GLN A 212 11.52 -5.22 1.61
C GLN A 212 12.80 -6.07 1.47
N ARG A 213 13.98 -5.47 1.62
CA ARG A 213 15.26 -6.21 1.55
C ARG A 213 15.50 -7.08 2.76
N GLU A 214 14.93 -6.73 3.91
CA GLU A 214 15.06 -7.45 5.17
C GLU A 214 13.77 -8.19 5.55
N PHE A 215 12.68 -7.97 4.83
CA PHE A 215 11.43 -8.67 5.09
C PHE A 215 11.60 -10.17 4.81
N ALA A 216 11.26 -10.99 5.81
CA ALA A 216 11.27 -12.45 5.71
C ALA A 216 9.87 -12.99 6.02
N ALA A 217 9.28 -13.70 5.06
CA ALA A 217 7.92 -14.25 5.14
C ALA A 217 7.70 -15.09 6.41
N ARG A 218 8.68 -15.93 6.76
CA ARG A 218 8.58 -16.82 7.91
C ARG A 218 8.65 -16.07 9.23
N GLU A 219 9.50 -15.08 9.35
CA GLU A 219 9.63 -14.27 10.57
C GLU A 219 8.35 -13.45 10.84
N ALA A 220 7.78 -12.85 9.80
CA ALA A 220 6.51 -12.14 9.90
C ALA A 220 5.37 -13.07 10.33
N TYR A 221 5.31 -14.28 9.74
CA TYR A 221 4.32 -15.28 10.11
C TYR A 221 4.47 -15.69 11.58
N ASP A 222 5.69 -16.04 12.01
CA ASP A 222 5.95 -16.49 13.38
C ASP A 222 5.62 -15.38 14.40
N TRP A 223 5.90 -14.11 14.05
CA TRP A 223 5.53 -12.97 14.87
C TRP A 223 3.99 -12.83 15.00
N ILE A 224 3.24 -13.00 13.90
CA ILE A 224 1.77 -12.92 13.93
C ILE A 224 1.19 -14.01 14.85
N VAL A 225 1.69 -15.23 14.73
CA VAL A 225 1.26 -16.37 15.57
C VAL A 225 1.59 -16.14 17.05
N ALA A 226 2.77 -15.60 17.36
CA ALA A 226 3.21 -15.38 18.74
C ALA A 226 2.51 -14.18 19.41
N SER A 227 1.96 -13.26 18.65
CA SER A 227 1.33 -12.03 19.15
C SER A 227 -0.21 -12.06 19.14
N GLY A 228 -0.80 -13.19 18.73
CA GLY A 228 -2.25 -13.43 18.62
C GLY A 228 -2.90 -14.01 19.86
#